data_b3246007eb558f8c8683af9b44e15670
#
_entry.id   b3246007eb558f8c8683af9b44e15670
#
_cell.length_a   1.000
_cell.length_b   1.000
_cell.length_c   1.000
_cell.angle_alpha   90.00
_cell.angle_beta   90.00
_cell.angle_gamma   90.00
#
_symmetry.space_group_name_H-M   'P 1'
#
loop_
_entity.id
_entity.type
_entity.pdbx_description
1 polymer ?
#
loop_
_entity_poly.entity_id
_entity_poly.type
_entity_poly.pdbx_seq_one_letter_code
_entity_poly.pdbx_strand_id
1 'polypeptide(L)'
;MKYKTNSLLVHLARAGDEDACEKLVKKYYSSIYQYCLLHIYDPYEAEDLTQEVFTCFFSNLYRYKEYGKVKNYLYTIAGNTVKNYYKKKKDIPSEELLKSEYSSKNHVEELGVRLTIEQAVRKLPEEIRETAVLYFFQELKQREIAELLHIKLSLVKYRIGRAKELLMKELEVKNYDEI
;
A
#
# COMPACT_ATOMS: atom_id res chain seq x y z
N MET A 1 -14.70 20.38 6.37
CA MET A 1 -15.89 19.53 6.18
C MET A 1 -15.58 18.04 5.96
N LYS A 2 -14.45 17.65 5.34
CA LYS A 2 -14.05 16.24 5.08
C LYS A 2 -13.96 15.37 6.34
N TYR A 3 -13.58 15.92 7.48
CA TYR A 3 -13.40 15.19 8.74
C TYR A 3 -14.70 14.77 9.45
N LYS A 4 -15.78 15.59 9.35
CA LYS A 4 -17.06 15.27 9.97
C LYS A 4 -17.71 14.04 9.32
N THR A 5 -17.53 13.85 8.01
CA THR A 5 -18.12 12.72 7.27
C THR A 5 -17.45 11.39 7.63
N ASN A 6 -16.12 11.35 7.81
CA ASN A 6 -15.42 10.11 8.20
C ASN A 6 -15.72 9.71 9.65
N SER A 7 -15.72 10.68 10.55
CA SER A 7 -16.05 10.43 11.97
C SER A 7 -17.44 9.88 12.14
N LEU A 8 -18.42 10.42 11.41
CA LEU A 8 -19.78 9.92 11.42
C LEU A 8 -19.88 8.49 10.89
N LEU A 9 -19.23 8.20 9.75
CA LEU A 9 -19.23 6.85 9.17
C LEU A 9 -18.58 5.83 10.12
N VAL A 10 -17.49 6.17 10.77
CA VAL A 10 -16.85 5.31 11.78
C VAL A 10 -17.76 5.07 12.97
N HIS A 11 -18.45 6.11 13.44
CA HIS A 11 -19.39 5.98 14.57
C HIS A 11 -20.54 5.04 14.23
N LEU A 12 -21.17 5.20 13.06
CA LEU A 12 -22.25 4.36 12.57
C LEU A 12 -21.78 2.91 12.34
N ALA A 13 -20.63 2.71 11.71
CA ALA A 13 -20.04 1.40 11.49
C ALA A 13 -19.76 0.66 12.82
N ARG A 14 -19.34 1.38 13.88
CA ARG A 14 -19.22 0.80 15.24
C ARG A 14 -20.54 0.34 15.83
N ALA A 15 -21.61 1.02 15.47
CA ALA A 15 -22.98 0.65 15.90
C ALA A 15 -23.57 -0.51 15.07
N GLY A 16 -22.81 -1.06 14.11
CA GLY A 16 -23.25 -2.15 13.25
C GLY A 16 -24.00 -1.72 12.00
N ASP A 17 -23.93 -0.44 11.62
CA ASP A 17 -24.58 0.07 10.41
C ASP A 17 -23.81 -0.42 9.17
N GLU A 18 -24.41 -1.34 8.41
CA GLU A 18 -23.84 -1.97 7.22
C GLU A 18 -23.61 -0.96 6.10
N ASP A 19 -24.50 0.01 5.91
CA ASP A 19 -24.37 1.07 4.91
C ASP A 19 -23.14 1.94 5.18
N ALA A 20 -22.86 2.23 6.46
CA ALA A 20 -21.67 2.98 6.85
C ALA A 20 -20.38 2.16 6.60
N CYS A 21 -20.40 0.85 6.87
CA CYS A 21 -19.31 -0.06 6.55
C CYS A 21 -19.03 -0.09 5.04
N GLU A 22 -20.08 -0.28 4.23
CA GLU A 22 -19.97 -0.29 2.77
C GLU A 22 -19.39 1.03 2.22
N LYS A 23 -19.84 2.17 2.73
CA LYS A 23 -19.32 3.49 2.34
C LYS A 23 -17.85 3.66 2.69
N LEU A 24 -17.40 3.14 3.84
CA LEU A 24 -15.99 3.15 4.22
C LEU A 24 -15.16 2.28 3.27
N VAL A 25 -15.64 1.06 2.95
CA VAL A 25 -14.98 0.18 1.98
C VAL A 25 -14.89 0.86 0.62
N LYS A 26 -16.02 1.27 0.03
CA LYS A 26 -16.05 1.95 -1.28
C LYS A 26 -15.09 3.14 -1.37
N LYS A 27 -14.97 3.88 -0.27
CA LYS A 27 -14.12 5.07 -0.22
C LYS A 27 -12.63 4.76 -0.25
N TYR A 28 -12.20 3.69 0.41
CA TYR A 28 -10.78 3.42 0.63
C TYR A 28 -10.26 2.19 -0.11
N TYR A 29 -11.13 1.34 -0.67
CA TYR A 29 -10.74 0.07 -1.30
C TYR A 29 -9.66 0.26 -2.37
N SER A 30 -9.91 1.11 -3.36
CA SER A 30 -8.96 1.34 -4.46
C SER A 30 -7.58 1.79 -3.97
N SER A 31 -7.53 2.66 -2.95
CA SER A 31 -6.27 3.14 -2.39
C SER A 31 -5.51 2.04 -1.64
N ILE A 32 -6.21 1.19 -0.89
CA ILE A 32 -5.61 0.08 -0.14
C ILE A 32 -5.17 -1.03 -1.11
N TYR A 33 -6.01 -1.36 -2.10
CA TYR A 33 -5.66 -2.32 -3.15
C TYR A 33 -4.39 -1.90 -3.90
N GLN A 34 -4.33 -0.65 -4.35
CA GLN A 34 -3.15 -0.13 -5.03
C GLN A 34 -1.90 -0.19 -4.13
N TYR A 35 -2.06 0.13 -2.85
CA TYR A 35 -0.96 0.00 -1.88
C TYR A 35 -0.48 -1.46 -1.78
N CYS A 36 -1.38 -2.42 -1.62
CA CYS A 36 -1.05 -3.85 -1.57
C CYS A 36 -0.39 -4.29 -2.88
N LEU A 37 -0.96 -3.92 -4.04
CA LEU A 37 -0.45 -4.28 -5.35
C LEU A 37 0.99 -3.77 -5.59
N LEU A 38 1.31 -2.53 -5.19
CA LEU A 38 2.64 -1.95 -5.31
C LEU A 38 3.69 -2.58 -4.37
N HIS A 39 3.26 -3.41 -3.43
CA HIS A 39 4.15 -4.16 -2.54
C HIS A 39 4.25 -5.64 -2.91
N ILE A 40 3.15 -6.27 -3.34
CA ILE A 40 3.07 -7.71 -3.58
C ILE A 40 3.28 -8.07 -5.06
N TYR A 41 2.86 -7.20 -5.98
CA TYR A 41 2.97 -7.37 -7.45
C TYR A 41 2.19 -8.56 -8.03
N ASP A 42 1.27 -9.10 -7.26
CA ASP A 42 0.31 -10.11 -7.70
C ASP A 42 -1.09 -9.58 -7.43
N PRO A 43 -1.95 -9.42 -8.47
CA PRO A 43 -3.28 -8.85 -8.32
C PRO A 43 -4.20 -9.67 -7.41
N TYR A 44 -4.12 -10.99 -7.45
CA TYR A 44 -4.96 -11.87 -6.64
C TYR A 44 -4.57 -11.80 -5.16
N GLU A 45 -3.27 -11.92 -4.88
CA GLU A 45 -2.74 -11.76 -3.52
C GLU A 45 -3.00 -10.35 -2.97
N ALA A 46 -2.89 -9.31 -3.81
CA ALA A 46 -3.20 -7.94 -3.41
C ALA A 46 -4.68 -7.75 -3.06
N GLU A 47 -5.59 -8.43 -3.78
CA GLU A 47 -7.02 -8.43 -3.47
C GLU A 47 -7.30 -9.11 -2.14
N ASP A 48 -6.74 -10.30 -1.91
CA ASP A 48 -6.88 -11.05 -0.65
C ASP A 48 -6.36 -10.25 0.54
N LEU A 49 -5.17 -9.64 0.41
CA LEU A 49 -4.63 -8.79 1.47
C LEU A 49 -5.48 -7.53 1.69
N THR A 50 -6.08 -6.98 0.64
CA THR A 50 -7.00 -5.84 0.78
C THR A 50 -8.23 -6.24 1.59
N GLN A 51 -8.81 -7.40 1.35
CA GLN A 51 -9.93 -7.94 2.13
C GLN A 51 -9.51 -8.20 3.58
N GLU A 52 -8.31 -8.76 3.81
CA GLU A 52 -7.74 -8.95 5.16
C GLU A 52 -7.60 -7.63 5.91
N VAL A 53 -7.14 -6.55 5.23
CA VAL A 53 -7.02 -5.20 5.81
C VAL A 53 -8.38 -4.69 6.29
N PHE A 54 -9.43 -4.78 5.47
CA PHE A 54 -10.75 -4.32 5.87
C PHE A 54 -11.36 -5.20 6.97
N THR A 55 -11.18 -6.50 6.91
CA THR A 55 -11.59 -7.43 7.98
C THR A 55 -10.93 -7.06 9.30
N CYS A 56 -9.62 -6.83 9.29
CA CYS A 56 -8.86 -6.38 10.46
C CYS A 56 -9.32 -5.01 10.95
N PHE A 57 -9.59 -4.06 10.04
CA PHE A 57 -10.09 -2.73 10.37
C PHE A 57 -11.41 -2.80 11.13
N PHE A 58 -12.43 -3.51 10.57
CA PHE A 58 -13.73 -3.62 11.20
C PHE A 58 -13.72 -4.41 12.51
N SER A 59 -12.97 -5.50 12.58
CA SER A 59 -12.79 -6.29 13.80
C SER A 59 -12.17 -5.49 14.94
N ASN A 60 -11.33 -4.50 14.63
CA ASN A 60 -10.67 -3.65 15.62
C ASN A 60 -11.27 -2.24 15.73
N LEU A 61 -12.39 -1.97 15.05
CA LEU A 61 -12.98 -0.64 14.97
C LEU A 61 -13.39 -0.10 16.35
N TYR A 62 -13.75 -0.98 17.30
CA TYR A 62 -14.08 -0.61 18.69
C TYR A 62 -12.88 -0.04 19.46
N ARG A 63 -11.64 -0.41 19.09
CA ARG A 63 -10.40 0.09 19.70
C ARG A 63 -9.89 1.36 19.02
N TYR A 64 -10.34 1.62 17.79
CA TYR A 64 -9.88 2.77 17.02
C TYR A 64 -10.34 4.06 17.71
N LYS A 65 -9.39 4.91 18.09
CA LYS A 65 -9.69 6.25 18.60
C LYS A 65 -9.81 7.20 17.41
N GLU A 66 -11.01 7.79 17.22
CA GLU A 66 -11.31 8.68 16.11
C GLU A 66 -10.59 10.02 16.26
N TYR A 67 -9.48 10.16 15.55
CA TYR A 67 -8.74 11.42 15.42
C TYR A 67 -8.83 12.00 14.00
N GLY A 68 -9.83 11.59 13.20
CA GLY A 68 -9.97 12.00 11.80
C GLY A 68 -8.93 11.38 10.85
N LYS A 69 -8.19 10.36 11.28
CA LYS A 69 -7.07 9.75 10.55
C LYS A 69 -7.39 8.31 10.09
N VAL A 70 -8.64 8.01 9.68
CA VAL A 70 -9.04 6.68 9.19
C VAL A 70 -8.09 6.17 8.11
N LYS A 71 -7.73 7.03 7.14
CA LYS A 71 -6.80 6.69 6.06
C LYS A 71 -5.46 6.21 6.60
N ASN A 72 -4.88 6.91 7.56
CA ASN A 72 -3.60 6.53 8.16
C ASN A 72 -3.69 5.21 8.93
N TYR A 73 -4.79 4.98 9.65
CA TYR A 73 -5.02 3.74 10.36
C TYR A 73 -5.14 2.54 9.40
N LEU A 74 -5.85 2.70 8.28
CA LEU A 74 -5.91 1.67 7.23
C LEU A 74 -4.53 1.36 6.66
N TYR A 75 -3.67 2.36 6.40
CA TYR A 75 -2.29 2.09 5.94
C TYR A 75 -1.40 1.45 7.02
N THR A 76 -1.64 1.75 8.30
CA THR A 76 -0.96 1.01 9.38
C THR A 76 -1.30 -0.47 9.33
N ILE A 77 -2.58 -0.80 9.16
CA ILE A 77 -3.03 -2.20 9.02
C ILE A 77 -2.42 -2.80 7.75
N ALA A 78 -2.55 -2.13 6.60
CA ALA A 78 -2.04 -2.62 5.33
C ALA A 78 -0.53 -2.90 5.37
N GLY A 79 0.27 -2.00 5.94
CA GLY A 79 1.71 -2.22 6.11
C GLY A 79 2.04 -3.42 6.99
N ASN A 80 1.27 -3.64 8.06
CA ASN A 80 1.43 -4.83 8.91
C ASN A 80 1.01 -6.11 8.19
N THR A 81 -0.09 -6.07 7.42
CA THR A 81 -0.58 -7.22 6.63
C THR A 81 0.45 -7.61 5.56
N VAL A 82 1.01 -6.65 4.83
CA VAL A 82 2.10 -6.89 3.85
C VAL A 82 3.34 -7.50 4.52
N LYS A 83 3.78 -6.97 5.66
CA LYS A 83 4.91 -7.53 6.40
C LYS A 83 4.66 -8.97 6.86
N ASN A 84 3.45 -9.25 7.35
CA ASN A 84 3.07 -10.60 7.77
C ASN A 84 3.01 -11.56 6.58
N TYR A 85 2.53 -11.13 5.43
CA TYR A 85 2.55 -11.91 4.19
C TYR A 85 3.98 -12.35 3.83
N TYR A 86 4.94 -11.43 3.79
CA TYR A 86 6.32 -11.76 3.49
C TYR A 86 6.97 -12.64 4.57
N LYS A 87 6.60 -12.46 5.83
CA LYS A 87 7.08 -13.33 6.91
C LYS A 87 6.59 -14.76 6.71
N LYS A 88 5.29 -14.96 6.48
CA LYS A 88 4.72 -16.27 6.19
C LYS A 88 5.38 -16.94 4.97
N LYS A 89 5.64 -16.16 3.91
CA LYS A 89 6.26 -16.68 2.67
C LYS A 89 7.72 -17.10 2.88
N LYS A 90 8.45 -16.49 3.80
CA LYS A 90 9.82 -16.92 4.18
C LYS A 90 9.85 -18.21 4.98
N ASP A 91 8.77 -18.52 5.69
CA ASP A 91 8.65 -19.74 6.50
C ASP A 91 8.20 -20.96 5.67
N ILE A 92 7.89 -20.79 4.38
CA ILE A 92 7.53 -21.87 3.45
C ILE A 92 8.81 -22.50 2.85
N PRO A 93 8.98 -23.83 2.85
CA PRO A 93 10.13 -24.49 2.24
C PRO A 93 10.30 -24.13 0.76
N SER A 94 11.56 -23.98 0.32
CA SER A 94 11.94 -23.46 -1.02
C SER A 94 11.32 -24.19 -2.21
N GLU A 95 10.92 -25.46 -2.06
CA GLU A 95 10.31 -26.26 -3.15
C GLU A 95 8.90 -25.80 -3.53
N GLU A 96 8.13 -25.20 -2.60
CA GLU A 96 6.80 -24.64 -2.91
C GLU A 96 6.87 -23.23 -3.50
N LEU A 97 7.92 -22.48 -3.18
CA LEU A 97 8.12 -21.11 -3.69
C LEU A 97 8.36 -21.06 -5.20
N LEU A 98 9.02 -22.06 -5.78
CA LEU A 98 9.29 -22.12 -7.22
C LEU A 98 8.03 -22.22 -8.10
N LYS A 99 6.92 -22.71 -7.54
CA LYS A 99 5.63 -22.78 -8.25
C LYS A 99 4.87 -21.44 -8.25
N SER A 100 5.10 -20.60 -7.25
CA SER A 100 4.43 -19.31 -7.08
C SER A 100 5.06 -18.20 -7.93
N GLU A 101 6.38 -18.24 -8.14
CA GLU A 101 7.06 -17.21 -8.97
C GLU A 101 6.70 -17.28 -10.46
N TYR A 102 6.23 -18.43 -10.95
CA TYR A 102 5.86 -18.62 -12.36
C TYR A 102 4.53 -17.93 -12.73
N SER A 103 3.63 -17.72 -11.77
CA SER A 103 2.35 -17.05 -12.01
C SER A 103 2.48 -15.53 -12.14
N SER A 104 3.47 -14.94 -11.49
CA SER A 104 3.70 -13.49 -11.46
C SER A 104 4.29 -12.93 -12.77
N LYS A 105 4.93 -13.76 -13.59
CA LYS A 105 5.60 -13.29 -14.83
C LYS A 105 4.66 -13.05 -16.01
N ASN A 106 3.49 -13.68 -16.06
CA ASN A 106 2.64 -13.68 -17.24
C ASN A 106 1.61 -12.53 -17.31
N HIS A 107 1.52 -11.66 -16.30
CA HIS A 107 0.53 -10.56 -16.29
C HIS A 107 1.13 -9.18 -16.61
N VAL A 108 2.42 -9.11 -16.95
CA VAL A 108 3.18 -7.86 -17.04
C VAL A 108 3.19 -7.25 -18.44
N GLU A 109 2.73 -7.96 -19.48
CA GLU A 109 2.97 -7.55 -20.88
C GLU A 109 1.94 -6.58 -21.50
N GLU A 110 0.83 -6.25 -20.86
CA GLU A 110 -0.28 -5.56 -21.56
C GLU A 110 -0.53 -4.06 -21.27
N LEU A 111 0.20 -3.36 -20.42
CA LEU A 111 -0.17 -2.00 -19.97
C LEU A 111 0.92 -0.89 -20.05
N GLY A 112 1.69 -0.79 -21.12
CA GLY A 112 2.50 0.38 -21.51
C GLY A 112 3.25 1.15 -20.38
N VAL A 113 3.22 2.48 -20.40
CA VAL A 113 3.97 3.39 -19.51
C VAL A 113 3.68 3.18 -18.00
N ARG A 114 2.47 2.78 -17.63
CA ARG A 114 2.09 2.52 -16.25
C ARG A 114 2.87 1.36 -15.65
N LEU A 115 3.07 0.29 -16.39
CA LEU A 115 3.90 -0.86 -16.04
C LEU A 115 5.36 -0.46 -15.81
N THR A 116 5.86 0.50 -16.57
CA THR A 116 7.23 0.99 -16.44
C THR A 116 7.48 1.64 -15.07
N ILE A 117 6.53 2.45 -14.58
CA ILE A 117 6.63 3.12 -13.27
C ILE A 117 6.50 2.10 -12.14
N GLU A 118 5.54 1.18 -12.22
CA GLU A 118 5.35 0.13 -11.20
C GLU A 118 6.58 -0.78 -11.10
N GLN A 119 7.18 -1.15 -12.23
CA GLN A 119 8.43 -1.91 -12.29
C GLN A 119 9.61 -1.14 -11.69
N ALA A 120 9.71 0.16 -11.96
CA ALA A 120 10.74 1.01 -11.36
C ALA A 120 10.57 1.12 -9.84
N VAL A 121 9.34 1.26 -9.35
CA VAL A 121 9.02 1.26 -7.91
C VAL A 121 9.39 -0.07 -7.27
N ARG A 122 9.14 -1.20 -7.96
CA ARG A 122 9.52 -2.54 -7.48
C ARG A 122 11.01 -2.69 -7.20
N LYS A 123 11.86 -2.04 -7.98
CA LYS A 123 13.33 -2.08 -7.82
C LYS A 123 13.84 -1.22 -6.67
N LEU A 124 13.02 -0.35 -6.10
CA LEU A 124 13.43 0.45 -4.94
C LEU A 124 13.69 -0.44 -3.72
N PRO A 125 14.71 -0.13 -2.90
CA PRO A 125 14.89 -0.74 -1.59
C PRO A 125 13.61 -0.61 -0.74
N GLU A 126 13.27 -1.64 0.05
CA GLU A 126 12.00 -1.76 0.77
C GLU A 126 11.61 -0.49 1.54
N GLU A 127 12.53 0.06 2.32
CA GLU A 127 12.25 1.26 3.13
C GLU A 127 12.02 2.53 2.30
N ILE A 128 12.69 2.65 1.14
CA ILE A 128 12.50 3.75 0.20
C ILE A 128 11.20 3.58 -0.54
N ARG A 129 10.89 2.36 -0.98
CA ARG A 129 9.65 1.98 -1.66
C ARG A 129 8.43 2.30 -0.82
N GLU A 130 8.41 1.87 0.44
CA GLU A 130 7.32 2.15 1.38
C GLU A 130 7.04 3.66 1.45
N THR A 131 8.09 4.46 1.65
CA THR A 131 7.96 5.92 1.72
C THR A 131 7.50 6.52 0.39
N ALA A 132 8.01 6.00 -0.74
CA ALA A 132 7.66 6.45 -2.09
C ALA A 132 6.20 6.13 -2.43
N VAL A 133 5.72 4.92 -2.13
CA VAL A 133 4.33 4.51 -2.35
C VAL A 133 3.37 5.41 -1.57
N LEU A 134 3.64 5.65 -0.29
CA LEU A 134 2.81 6.51 0.54
C LEU A 134 2.80 7.97 0.06
N TYR A 135 3.92 8.47 -0.47
CA TYR A 135 4.04 9.84 -0.90
C TYR A 135 3.48 10.09 -2.31
N PHE A 136 3.95 9.31 -3.32
CA PHE A 136 3.62 9.55 -4.73
C PHE A 136 2.29 8.94 -5.16
N PHE A 137 1.92 7.79 -4.62
CA PHE A 137 0.71 7.07 -5.06
C PHE A 137 -0.46 7.28 -4.10
N GLN A 138 -0.17 7.45 -2.81
CA GLN A 138 -1.22 7.61 -1.81
C GLN A 138 -1.39 9.06 -1.35
N GLU A 139 -0.56 9.98 -1.88
CA GLU A 139 -0.64 11.42 -1.64
C GLU A 139 -0.65 11.82 -0.15
N LEU A 140 0.04 11.04 0.70
CA LEU A 140 0.19 11.39 2.10
C LEU A 140 1.20 12.54 2.26
N LYS A 141 0.91 13.43 3.20
CA LYS A 141 1.87 14.47 3.57
C LYS A 141 3.08 13.86 4.27
N GLN A 142 4.25 14.45 4.08
CA GLN A 142 5.49 13.95 4.69
C GLN A 142 5.41 13.79 6.22
N ARG A 143 4.66 14.66 6.91
CA ARG A 143 4.42 14.55 8.36
C ARG A 143 3.55 13.34 8.70
N GLU A 144 2.53 13.08 7.89
CA GLU A 144 1.65 11.91 8.06
C GLU A 144 2.43 10.60 7.84
N ILE A 145 3.35 10.58 6.85
CA ILE A 145 4.25 9.45 6.62
C ILE A 145 5.21 9.25 7.80
N ALA A 146 5.77 10.33 8.33
CA ALA A 146 6.66 10.28 9.48
C ALA A 146 5.95 9.69 10.72
N GLU A 147 4.71 10.11 10.98
CA GLU A 147 3.87 9.55 12.05
C GLU A 147 3.51 8.09 11.79
N LEU A 148 3.12 7.75 10.55
CA LEU A 148 2.69 6.40 10.15
C LEU A 148 3.83 5.37 10.27
N LEU A 149 5.01 5.73 9.79
CA LEU A 149 6.19 4.85 9.79
C LEU A 149 7.01 4.92 11.08
N HIS A 150 6.62 5.79 12.03
CA HIS A 150 7.35 6.05 13.28
C HIS A 150 8.83 6.44 13.06
N ILE A 151 9.08 7.28 12.04
CA ILE A 151 10.42 7.78 11.69
C ILE A 151 10.46 9.31 11.71
N LYS A 152 11.69 9.88 11.77
CA LYS A 152 11.88 11.33 11.75
C LYS A 152 11.49 11.92 10.39
N LEU A 153 10.89 13.10 10.39
CA LEU A 153 10.52 13.83 9.16
C LEU A 153 11.73 14.05 8.23
N SER A 154 12.92 14.26 8.78
CA SER A 154 14.16 14.38 7.99
C SER A 154 14.47 13.12 7.20
N LEU A 155 14.22 11.93 7.80
CA LEU A 155 14.41 10.64 7.11
C LEU A 155 13.36 10.45 6.01
N VAL A 156 12.11 10.85 6.22
CA VAL A 156 11.08 10.83 5.17
C VAL A 156 11.51 11.70 3.98
N LYS A 157 11.98 12.93 4.23
CA LYS A 157 12.48 13.83 3.17
C LYS A 157 13.64 13.21 2.41
N TYR A 158 14.59 12.63 3.12
CA TYR A 158 15.73 11.93 2.51
C TYR A 158 15.26 10.77 1.62
N ARG A 159 14.37 9.89 2.14
CA ARG A 159 13.86 8.73 1.39
C ARG A 159 13.09 9.15 0.13
N ILE A 160 12.29 10.23 0.19
CA ILE A 160 11.59 10.79 -0.98
C ILE A 160 12.59 11.31 -2.01
N GLY A 161 13.60 12.06 -1.59
CA GLY A 161 14.66 12.54 -2.48
C GLY A 161 15.38 11.38 -3.16
N ARG A 162 15.77 10.37 -2.37
CA ARG A 162 16.46 9.19 -2.88
C ARG A 162 15.58 8.35 -3.82
N ALA A 163 14.28 8.23 -3.52
CA ALA A 163 13.33 7.57 -4.42
C ALA A 163 13.26 8.26 -5.77
N LYS A 164 13.18 9.61 -5.81
CA LYS A 164 13.18 10.38 -7.06
C LYS A 164 14.42 10.10 -7.90
N GLU A 165 15.61 10.16 -7.30
CA GLU A 165 16.88 9.90 -8.00
C GLU A 165 16.92 8.50 -8.61
N LEU A 166 16.52 7.47 -7.84
CA LEU A 166 16.51 6.09 -8.28
C LEU A 166 15.48 5.85 -9.39
N LEU A 167 14.29 6.41 -9.26
CA LEU A 167 13.24 6.30 -10.28
C LEU A 167 13.63 7.01 -11.58
N MET A 168 14.20 8.21 -11.51
CA MET A 168 14.69 8.91 -12.71
C MET A 168 15.74 8.09 -13.44
N LYS A 169 16.74 7.56 -12.72
CA LYS A 169 17.77 6.71 -13.31
C LYS A 169 17.19 5.47 -13.99
N GLU A 170 16.23 4.80 -13.36
CA GLU A 170 15.61 3.59 -13.90
C GLU A 170 14.77 3.88 -15.15
N LEU A 171 14.07 5.01 -15.19
CA LEU A 171 13.25 5.43 -16.31
C LEU A 171 14.09 5.95 -17.49
N GLU A 172 15.21 6.63 -17.22
CA GLU A 172 16.16 7.08 -18.27
C GLU A 172 16.80 5.88 -18.98
N VAL A 173 17.24 4.85 -18.24
CA VAL A 173 17.84 3.64 -18.85
C VAL A 173 16.88 2.96 -19.82
N LYS A 174 15.58 2.87 -19.50
CA LYS A 174 14.58 2.24 -20.39
C LYS A 174 14.33 3.02 -21.67
N ASN A 175 14.44 4.35 -21.65
CA ASN A 175 14.28 5.16 -22.88
C ASN A 175 15.43 5.00 -23.88
N TYR A 176 16.60 4.50 -23.46
CA TYR A 176 17.74 4.23 -24.35
C TYR A 176 17.70 2.82 -24.95
N ASP A 177 17.01 1.87 -24.31
CA ASP A 177 16.91 0.48 -24.79
C ASP A 177 15.79 0.29 -25.84
N GLU A 178 14.94 1.31 -26.08
CA GLU A 178 13.85 1.29 -27.08
C GLU A 178 14.19 2.03 -28.39
N ILE A 179 15.45 2.47 -28.59
CA ILE A 179 15.97 3.08 -29.82
C ILE A 179 16.93 2.12 -30.50
#